data_45d0608aa9cc4adee2fa8ad37f996309
#
_entry.id   45d0608aa9cc4adee2fa8ad37f996309
#
_cell.length_a   1.000
_cell.length_b   1.000
_cell.length_c   1.000
_cell.angle_alpha   90.00
_cell.angle_beta   90.00
_cell.angle_gamma   90.00
#
_symmetry.space_group_name_H-M   'P 1'
#
loop_
_entity.id
_entity.type
_entity.pdbx_description
1 polymer ?
#
loop_
_entity_poly.entity_id
_entity_poly.type
_entity_poly.pdbx_seq_one_letter_code
_entity_poly.pdbx_strand_id
1 'polypeptide(L)'
;MKESNNFQEIKTLCIECVSPINIADGTKLNPKEYLFDRKSGKVYFLNKLAWHKFIYSKKLLPSYEKYMTDFKERRSLFEWLYDSGYSIDDVKAAIKSSTTVVLNQLYFQEKKTLNEILTQERLSTGEIYLPGSSIKGVIRTAVLFTLLQKNPKVKEKYWRDVYKVLNDRFMKPNQVKAELGKIATNLETELLHKLNLLDGQGRGPKGNNAVCSVMRGISCSDAIAVADVTTAVLQKVDCTYDKKTGKPKERRLPIFRECVLPSNKFYCSLKIEEAIASVIGINNIDDLLHMLDNFFAFTKNIFGNAFERDFPNAFHNINEANAYIGSNTGFLTKTLIVSLAPSGRDAVVAIKSWLNIAFRDHNHLIMDKHISPRTLKTTYYAGEQYLMGLVKVYKDE
;
A
#
# COMPACT_ATOMS: atom_id res chain seq x y z
N MET A 1 -26.60 -22.64 34.81
CA MET A 1 -25.38 -22.29 34.09
C MET A 1 -25.76 -22.06 32.64
N LYS A 2 -25.78 -20.81 32.15
CA LYS A 2 -25.93 -20.53 30.72
C LYS A 2 -24.59 -20.89 30.10
N GLU A 3 -24.57 -21.90 29.22
CA GLU A 3 -23.45 -22.14 28.34
C GLU A 3 -23.16 -20.83 27.63
N SER A 4 -22.00 -20.25 27.89
CA SER A 4 -21.49 -19.17 27.09
C SER A 4 -21.07 -19.78 25.73
N ASN A 5 -22.00 -19.81 24.79
CA ASN A 5 -21.69 -20.01 23.40
C ASN A 5 -20.74 -18.85 23.03
N ASN A 6 -19.42 -19.10 23.09
CA ASN A 6 -18.42 -18.25 22.48
C ASN A 6 -18.69 -18.30 20.99
N PHE A 7 -19.61 -17.47 20.50
CA PHE A 7 -19.96 -17.43 19.10
C PHE A 7 -18.75 -16.85 18.34
N GLN A 8 -18.12 -17.71 17.56
CA GLN A 8 -17.06 -17.33 16.64
C GLN A 8 -17.62 -17.47 15.24
N GLU A 9 -17.68 -16.38 14.51
CA GLU A 9 -17.95 -16.44 13.08
C GLU A 9 -16.63 -16.57 12.33
N ILE A 10 -16.53 -17.59 11.46
CA ILE A 10 -15.39 -17.79 10.54
C ILE A 10 -15.95 -17.91 9.14
N LYS A 11 -15.46 -17.07 8.22
CA LYS A 11 -15.81 -17.12 6.81
C LYS A 11 -14.55 -16.98 5.96
N THR A 12 -14.60 -17.56 4.79
CA THR A 12 -13.64 -17.28 3.73
C THR A 12 -14.02 -15.97 3.06
N LEU A 13 -13.05 -15.07 2.93
CA LEU A 13 -13.18 -13.87 2.11
C LEU A 13 -12.42 -14.05 0.81
N CYS A 14 -13.02 -13.62 -0.28
CA CYS A 14 -12.35 -13.40 -1.55
C CYS A 14 -11.90 -11.94 -1.63
N ILE A 15 -10.64 -11.73 -2.02
CA ILE A 15 -10.07 -10.43 -2.33
C ILE A 15 -9.72 -10.44 -3.82
N GLU A 16 -10.56 -9.82 -4.62
CA GLU A 16 -10.40 -9.70 -6.05
C GLU A 16 -9.68 -8.40 -6.40
N CYS A 17 -8.63 -8.49 -7.20
CA CYS A 17 -7.88 -7.33 -7.67
C CYS A 17 -8.67 -6.62 -8.77
N VAL A 18 -9.20 -5.44 -8.49
CA VAL A 18 -9.91 -4.59 -9.46
C VAL A 18 -8.92 -3.74 -10.26
N SER A 19 -7.80 -3.38 -9.66
CA SER A 19 -6.70 -2.66 -10.30
C SER A 19 -5.36 -3.29 -9.95
N PRO A 20 -4.24 -2.87 -10.59
CA PRO A 20 -2.92 -3.35 -10.20
C PRO A 20 -2.61 -3.08 -8.74
N ILE A 21 -2.17 -4.10 -8.00
CA ILE A 21 -1.79 -3.98 -6.58
C ILE A 21 -0.32 -4.36 -6.38
N ASN A 22 0.34 -3.67 -5.44
CA ASN A 22 1.67 -4.03 -4.96
C ASN A 22 1.69 -3.94 -3.44
N ILE A 23 1.99 -5.05 -2.80
CA ILE A 23 2.35 -5.10 -1.38
C ILE A 23 3.83 -5.47 -1.36
N ALA A 24 4.68 -4.48 -1.10
CA ALA A 24 6.12 -4.66 -1.18
C ALA A 24 6.65 -5.42 0.03
N ASP A 25 7.56 -6.35 -0.21
CA ASP A 25 8.34 -7.08 0.80
C ASP A 25 9.47 -6.24 1.42
N GLY A 26 9.58 -4.97 1.05
CA GLY A 26 10.66 -4.08 1.44
C GLY A 26 11.90 -4.17 0.55
N THR A 27 11.98 -5.14 -0.35
CA THR A 27 13.10 -5.32 -1.28
C THR A 27 12.99 -4.35 -2.44
N LYS A 28 14.11 -3.69 -2.73
CA LYS A 28 14.32 -2.88 -3.92
C LYS A 28 15.47 -3.47 -4.70
N LEU A 29 15.16 -4.00 -5.87
CA LEU A 29 16.17 -4.52 -6.78
C LEU A 29 16.71 -3.38 -7.63
N ASN A 30 18.02 -3.16 -7.60
CA ASN A 30 18.70 -2.23 -8.49
C ASN A 30 18.99 -2.88 -9.87
N PRO A 31 19.35 -2.11 -10.91
CA PRO A 31 19.59 -2.65 -12.26
C PRO A 31 20.66 -3.74 -12.36
N LYS A 32 21.52 -3.92 -11.35
CA LYS A 32 22.51 -4.98 -11.27
C LYS A 32 22.00 -6.27 -10.60
N GLU A 33 20.72 -6.32 -10.17
CA GLU A 33 20.15 -7.46 -9.43
C GLU A 33 19.00 -8.18 -10.16
N TYR A 34 18.65 -7.73 -11.37
CA TYR A 34 17.68 -8.40 -12.24
C TYR A 34 18.16 -8.37 -13.70
N LEU A 35 17.66 -9.29 -14.52
CA LEU A 35 17.90 -9.27 -15.96
C LEU A 35 16.70 -8.62 -16.64
N PHE A 36 16.94 -7.62 -17.49
CA PHE A 36 15.90 -6.98 -18.29
C PHE A 36 16.19 -7.14 -19.78
N ASP A 37 15.44 -8.04 -20.43
CA ASP A 37 15.50 -8.19 -21.88
C ASP A 37 14.57 -7.17 -22.55
N ARG A 38 15.16 -6.15 -23.13
CA ARG A 38 14.43 -5.07 -23.83
C ARG A 38 13.69 -5.55 -25.07
N LYS A 39 14.17 -6.62 -25.74
CA LYS A 39 13.54 -7.12 -26.97
C LYS A 39 12.23 -7.83 -26.66
N SER A 40 12.21 -8.66 -25.65
CA SER A 40 11.00 -9.35 -25.21
C SER A 40 10.13 -8.53 -24.24
N GLY A 41 10.64 -7.42 -23.69
CA GLY A 41 9.97 -6.64 -22.66
C GLY A 41 9.81 -7.39 -21.34
N LYS A 42 10.70 -8.35 -21.04
CA LYS A 42 10.62 -9.18 -19.82
C LYS A 42 11.70 -8.83 -18.82
N VAL A 43 11.32 -8.83 -17.55
CA VAL A 43 12.24 -8.82 -16.41
C VAL A 43 12.28 -10.23 -15.82
N TYR A 44 13.48 -10.68 -15.49
CA TYR A 44 13.76 -11.96 -14.85
C TYR A 44 14.35 -11.68 -13.45
N PHE A 45 13.66 -12.15 -12.43
CA PHE A 45 14.12 -12.09 -11.06
C PHE A 45 14.97 -13.32 -10.73
N LEU A 46 16.12 -13.09 -10.11
CA LEU A 46 17.11 -14.12 -9.90
C LEU A 46 16.98 -14.80 -8.53
N ASN A 47 17.19 -16.10 -8.51
CA ASN A 47 17.56 -16.84 -7.30
C ASN A 47 19.03 -16.56 -7.01
N LYS A 48 19.33 -15.80 -5.96
CA LYS A 48 20.70 -15.37 -5.64
C LYS A 48 21.66 -16.54 -5.51
N LEU A 49 21.27 -17.63 -4.84
CA LEU A 49 22.14 -18.79 -4.65
C LEU A 49 22.46 -19.48 -5.99
N ALA A 50 21.45 -19.71 -6.81
CA ALA A 50 21.63 -20.35 -8.12
C ALA A 50 22.43 -19.45 -9.08
N TRP A 51 22.23 -18.12 -9.00
CA TRP A 51 23.02 -17.15 -9.74
C TRP A 51 24.49 -17.20 -9.35
N HIS A 52 24.82 -17.19 -8.07
CA HIS A 52 26.22 -17.32 -7.62
C HIS A 52 26.85 -18.65 -8.00
N LYS A 53 26.09 -19.77 -7.94
CA LYS A 53 26.58 -21.06 -8.45
C LYS A 53 26.92 -21.00 -9.95
N PHE A 54 26.07 -20.35 -10.75
CA PHE A 54 26.35 -20.12 -12.17
C PHE A 54 27.63 -19.30 -12.36
N ILE A 55 27.76 -18.14 -11.72
CA ILE A 55 28.95 -17.27 -11.79
C ILE A 55 30.22 -18.06 -11.44
N TYR A 56 30.20 -18.84 -10.37
CA TYR A 56 31.32 -19.66 -9.95
C TYR A 56 31.67 -20.77 -10.97
N SER A 57 30.67 -21.52 -11.41
CA SER A 57 30.86 -22.64 -12.36
C SER A 57 31.43 -22.19 -13.69
N LYS A 58 31.10 -20.99 -14.12
CA LYS A 58 31.58 -20.38 -15.37
C LYS A 58 32.87 -19.56 -15.19
N LYS A 59 33.48 -19.56 -14.00
CA LYS A 59 34.71 -18.80 -13.66
C LYS A 59 34.56 -17.31 -13.89
N LEU A 60 33.36 -16.76 -13.76
CA LEU A 60 33.05 -15.34 -14.00
C LEU A 60 33.25 -14.46 -12.77
N LEU A 61 33.61 -15.02 -11.62
CA LEU A 61 33.68 -14.29 -10.35
C LEU A 61 34.51 -13.00 -10.42
N PRO A 62 35.74 -12.98 -10.96
CA PRO A 62 36.53 -11.75 -11.00
C PRO A 62 35.88 -10.64 -11.84
N SER A 63 35.29 -10.99 -13.00
CA SER A 63 34.60 -10.02 -13.86
C SER A 63 33.30 -9.53 -13.24
N TYR A 64 32.58 -10.40 -12.52
CA TYR A 64 31.34 -10.07 -11.84
C TYR A 64 31.60 -9.14 -10.64
N GLU A 65 32.62 -9.41 -9.82
CA GLU A 65 33.03 -8.55 -8.71
C GLU A 65 33.42 -7.14 -9.22
N LYS A 66 34.20 -7.06 -10.29
CA LYS A 66 34.54 -5.79 -10.93
C LYS A 66 33.30 -5.06 -11.41
N TYR A 67 32.35 -5.76 -12.09
CA TYR A 67 31.08 -5.21 -12.53
C TYR A 67 30.23 -4.68 -11.36
N MET A 68 30.12 -5.43 -10.28
CA MET A 68 29.30 -5.04 -9.11
C MET A 68 29.88 -3.87 -8.34
N THR A 69 31.20 -3.80 -8.20
CA THR A 69 31.89 -2.80 -7.38
C THR A 69 32.22 -1.49 -8.13
N ASP A 70 32.27 -1.52 -9.47
CA ASP A 70 32.54 -0.31 -10.26
C ASP A 70 31.32 0.63 -10.23
N PHE A 71 31.46 1.78 -9.54
CA PHE A 71 30.41 2.80 -9.47
C PHE A 71 30.19 3.56 -10.79
N LYS A 72 31.15 3.48 -11.74
CA LYS A 72 31.01 4.06 -13.07
C LYS A 72 30.36 3.12 -14.07
N GLU A 73 30.18 1.85 -13.71
CA GLU A 73 29.55 0.87 -14.56
C GLU A 73 28.06 1.22 -14.84
N ARG A 74 27.71 1.34 -16.10
CA ARG A 74 26.38 1.75 -16.57
C ARG A 74 25.62 0.63 -17.28
N ARG A 75 26.27 -0.50 -17.60
CA ARG A 75 25.59 -1.64 -18.20
C ARG A 75 24.59 -2.24 -17.21
N SER A 76 23.48 -2.70 -17.72
CA SER A 76 22.57 -3.58 -16.97
C SER A 76 23.21 -4.95 -16.74
N LEU A 77 22.67 -5.71 -15.80
CA LEU A 77 23.12 -7.09 -15.59
C LEU A 77 22.90 -7.96 -16.84
N PHE A 78 21.85 -7.67 -17.60
CA PHE A 78 21.59 -8.34 -18.88
C PHE A 78 22.69 -8.07 -19.91
N GLU A 79 23.10 -6.79 -20.08
CA GLU A 79 24.19 -6.41 -20.99
C GLU A 79 25.52 -7.02 -20.53
N TRP A 80 25.82 -7.01 -19.23
CA TRP A 80 27.01 -7.65 -18.69
C TRP A 80 27.04 -9.17 -18.95
N LEU A 81 25.89 -9.86 -18.77
CA LEU A 81 25.76 -11.29 -19.06
C LEU A 81 26.05 -11.60 -20.53
N TYR A 82 25.42 -10.82 -21.43
CA TYR A 82 25.56 -10.97 -22.86
C TYR A 82 27.03 -10.73 -23.32
N ASP A 83 27.68 -9.65 -22.83
CA ASP A 83 29.09 -9.33 -23.11
C ASP A 83 30.03 -10.42 -22.55
N SER A 84 29.60 -11.16 -21.54
CA SER A 84 30.32 -12.32 -20.99
C SER A 84 30.14 -13.60 -21.82
N GLY A 85 29.38 -13.53 -22.92
CA GLY A 85 29.13 -14.66 -23.83
C GLY A 85 27.99 -15.57 -23.44
N TYR A 86 27.08 -15.13 -22.55
CA TYR A 86 25.94 -15.95 -22.07
C TYR A 86 24.60 -15.29 -22.37
N SER A 87 23.58 -16.12 -22.53
CA SER A 87 22.18 -15.74 -22.78
C SER A 87 21.27 -16.03 -21.58
N ILE A 88 20.00 -15.66 -21.69
CA ILE A 88 18.97 -16.03 -20.72
C ILE A 88 18.83 -17.56 -20.60
N ASP A 89 19.00 -18.28 -21.72
CA ASP A 89 18.88 -19.74 -21.72
C ASP A 89 19.96 -20.42 -20.88
N ASP A 90 21.15 -19.86 -20.85
CA ASP A 90 22.28 -20.37 -20.06
C ASP A 90 22.04 -20.21 -18.54
N VAL A 91 21.22 -19.27 -18.15
CA VAL A 91 20.95 -18.93 -16.73
C VAL A 91 19.53 -19.32 -16.27
N LYS A 92 18.78 -20.10 -17.06
CA LYS A 92 17.41 -20.51 -16.71
C LYS A 92 17.28 -21.08 -15.28
N ALA A 93 18.23 -21.90 -14.84
CA ALA A 93 18.24 -22.49 -13.51
C ALA A 93 18.43 -21.42 -12.38
N ALA A 94 18.92 -20.24 -12.73
CA ALA A 94 19.09 -19.13 -11.80
C ALA A 94 17.91 -18.15 -11.82
N ILE A 95 16.92 -18.34 -12.70
CA ILE A 95 15.73 -17.50 -12.75
C ILE A 95 14.71 -18.02 -11.73
N LYS A 96 14.31 -17.16 -10.78
CA LYS A 96 13.26 -17.44 -9.79
C LYS A 96 11.87 -17.25 -10.40
N SER A 97 11.67 -16.17 -11.13
CA SER A 97 10.42 -15.81 -11.80
C SER A 97 10.69 -14.80 -12.91
N SER A 98 9.75 -14.66 -13.82
CA SER A 98 9.80 -13.63 -14.86
C SER A 98 8.43 -12.96 -15.00
N THR A 99 8.45 -11.69 -15.40
CA THR A 99 7.23 -10.92 -15.62
C THR A 99 7.42 -9.91 -16.74
N THR A 100 6.32 -9.48 -17.34
CA THR A 100 6.33 -8.46 -18.41
C THR A 100 6.51 -7.07 -17.80
N VAL A 101 7.23 -6.21 -18.51
CA VAL A 101 7.35 -4.78 -18.18
C VAL A 101 6.42 -4.00 -19.08
N VAL A 102 5.52 -3.23 -18.48
CA VAL A 102 4.65 -2.32 -19.22
C VAL A 102 5.22 -0.91 -19.14
N LEU A 103 5.74 -0.46 -20.26
CA LEU A 103 6.36 0.86 -20.40
C LEU A 103 5.78 1.61 -21.60
N ASN A 104 5.82 2.93 -21.52
CA ASN A 104 5.60 3.76 -22.69
C ASN A 104 6.79 3.60 -23.66
N GLN A 105 6.51 3.54 -24.96
CA GLN A 105 7.54 3.46 -26.01
C GLN A 105 8.60 4.58 -25.90
N LEU A 106 8.19 5.80 -25.51
CA LEU A 106 9.13 6.93 -25.30
C LEU A 106 10.17 6.67 -24.21
N TYR A 107 9.81 5.94 -23.15
CA TYR A 107 10.77 5.62 -22.08
C TYR A 107 11.92 4.73 -22.60
N PHE A 108 11.61 3.78 -23.48
CA PHE A 108 12.59 2.91 -24.09
C PHE A 108 13.56 3.62 -25.04
N GLN A 109 13.14 4.73 -25.63
CA GLN A 109 14.02 5.51 -26.51
C GLN A 109 15.06 6.29 -25.71
N GLU A 110 14.70 6.78 -24.53
CA GLU A 110 15.55 7.64 -23.72
C GLU A 110 16.48 6.88 -22.75
N LYS A 111 16.05 5.70 -22.24
CA LYS A 111 16.79 4.96 -21.21
C LYS A 111 17.00 3.49 -21.56
N LYS A 112 18.24 3.03 -21.37
CA LYS A 112 18.66 1.65 -21.66
C LYS A 112 18.24 0.67 -20.54
N THR A 113 18.04 1.14 -19.31
CA THR A 113 17.76 0.31 -18.14
C THR A 113 16.54 0.83 -17.38
N LEU A 114 15.85 -0.06 -16.69
CA LEU A 114 14.91 0.32 -15.64
C LEU A 114 15.70 0.81 -14.41
N ASN A 115 15.05 1.61 -13.58
CA ASN A 115 15.60 1.95 -12.27
C ASN A 115 15.27 0.83 -11.24
N GLU A 116 15.27 1.19 -9.94
CA GLU A 116 14.88 0.26 -8.90
C GLU A 116 13.46 -0.29 -9.11
N ILE A 117 13.31 -1.60 -8.89
CA ILE A 117 12.01 -2.30 -8.89
C ILE A 117 11.69 -2.70 -7.45
N LEU A 118 10.54 -2.26 -6.94
CA LEU A 118 9.98 -2.79 -5.70
C LEU A 118 9.26 -4.10 -6.01
N THR A 119 9.70 -5.18 -5.37
CA THR A 119 9.13 -6.51 -5.57
C THR A 119 7.82 -6.70 -4.80
N GLN A 120 7.03 -7.67 -5.24
CA GLN A 120 5.80 -8.11 -4.58
C GLN A 120 6.13 -9.10 -3.47
N GLU A 121 5.38 -9.05 -2.37
CA GLU A 121 5.48 -9.99 -1.23
C GLU A 121 5.26 -11.43 -1.67
N ARG A 122 6.11 -12.34 -1.18
CA ARG A 122 6.09 -13.77 -1.52
C ARG A 122 6.33 -14.64 -0.30
N LEU A 123 5.70 -15.79 -0.27
CA LEU A 123 6.04 -16.86 0.67
C LEU A 123 7.47 -17.37 0.42
N SER A 124 8.02 -18.11 1.36
CA SER A 124 9.33 -18.77 1.21
C SER A 124 9.37 -19.76 0.03
N THR A 125 8.22 -20.30 -0.36
CA THR A 125 8.03 -21.13 -1.55
C THR A 125 8.13 -20.37 -2.87
N GLY A 126 8.00 -19.02 -2.83
CA GLY A 126 8.04 -18.14 -4.00
C GLY A 126 6.66 -17.69 -4.51
N GLU A 127 5.59 -18.25 -3.98
CA GLU A 127 4.21 -17.89 -4.32
C GLU A 127 3.86 -16.50 -3.81
N ILE A 128 3.10 -15.75 -4.62
CA ILE A 128 2.59 -14.43 -4.23
C ILE A 128 1.40 -14.61 -3.29
N TYR A 129 1.38 -13.83 -2.23
CA TYR A 129 0.27 -13.77 -1.29
C TYR A 129 -0.02 -12.34 -0.85
N LEU A 130 -1.15 -12.12 -0.20
CA LEU A 130 -1.46 -10.86 0.47
C LEU A 130 -1.38 -11.06 1.97
N PRO A 131 -0.45 -10.38 2.67
CA PRO A 131 -0.29 -10.54 4.13
C PRO A 131 -1.57 -10.21 4.88
N GLY A 132 -2.00 -11.09 5.78
CA GLY A 132 -3.15 -10.88 6.65
C GLY A 132 -3.01 -9.63 7.52
N SER A 133 -1.77 -9.25 7.86
CA SER A 133 -1.47 -7.99 8.54
C SER A 133 -1.84 -6.75 7.69
N SER A 134 -1.64 -6.80 6.37
CA SER A 134 -2.03 -5.75 5.43
C SER A 134 -3.54 -5.66 5.33
N ILE A 135 -4.24 -6.78 5.22
CA ILE A 135 -5.71 -6.87 5.17
C ILE A 135 -6.30 -6.34 6.48
N LYS A 136 -5.79 -6.83 7.62
CA LYS A 136 -6.21 -6.36 8.95
C LYS A 136 -5.95 -4.86 9.15
N GLY A 137 -4.89 -4.31 8.55
CA GLY A 137 -4.59 -2.88 8.56
C GLY A 137 -5.67 -2.05 7.85
N VAL A 138 -6.17 -2.52 6.70
CA VAL A 138 -7.28 -1.88 5.97
C VAL A 138 -8.56 -1.94 6.79
N ILE A 139 -8.91 -3.11 7.35
CA ILE A 139 -10.07 -3.31 8.24
C ILE A 139 -9.98 -2.36 9.44
N ARG A 140 -8.82 -2.30 10.12
CA ARG A 140 -8.60 -1.39 11.27
C ARG A 140 -8.90 0.06 10.92
N THR A 141 -8.44 0.53 9.75
CA THR A 141 -8.65 1.91 9.31
C THR A 141 -10.14 2.20 9.10
N ALA A 142 -10.88 1.27 8.50
CA ALA A 142 -12.32 1.39 8.30
C ALA A 142 -13.11 1.35 9.63
N VAL A 143 -12.70 0.49 10.57
CA VAL A 143 -13.26 0.45 11.93
C VAL A 143 -13.04 1.78 12.64
N LEU A 144 -11.82 2.30 12.67
CA LEU A 144 -11.50 3.58 13.29
C LEU A 144 -12.29 4.73 12.65
N PHE A 145 -12.41 4.75 11.32
CA PHE A 145 -13.24 5.72 10.61
C PHE A 145 -14.68 5.68 11.10
N THR A 146 -15.29 4.49 11.14
CA THR A 146 -16.69 4.31 11.57
C THR A 146 -16.90 4.74 13.03
N LEU A 147 -15.95 4.38 13.91
CA LEU A 147 -16.01 4.79 15.32
C LEU A 147 -15.88 6.30 15.50
N LEU A 148 -15.05 6.97 14.69
CA LEU A 148 -14.95 8.43 14.68
C LEU A 148 -16.25 9.10 14.24
N GLN A 149 -16.92 8.55 13.21
CA GLN A 149 -18.22 9.12 12.78
C GLN A 149 -19.29 9.00 13.87
N LYS A 150 -19.26 7.92 14.66
CA LYS A 150 -20.20 7.70 15.78
C LYS A 150 -19.86 8.51 17.04
N ASN A 151 -18.65 9.10 17.14
CA ASN A 151 -18.16 9.79 18.34
C ASN A 151 -17.70 11.24 18.06
N PRO A 152 -18.65 12.20 17.85
CA PRO A 152 -18.30 13.60 17.52
C PRO A 152 -17.39 14.29 18.55
N LYS A 153 -17.58 14.00 19.84
CA LYS A 153 -16.75 14.57 20.93
C LYS A 153 -15.29 14.11 20.83
N VAL A 154 -15.05 12.82 20.52
CA VAL A 154 -13.71 12.27 20.29
C VAL A 154 -13.09 12.90 19.04
N LYS A 155 -13.86 12.98 17.96
CA LYS A 155 -13.45 13.64 16.73
C LYS A 155 -12.98 15.08 16.97
N GLU A 156 -13.77 15.90 17.66
CA GLU A 156 -13.46 17.28 17.97
C GLU A 156 -12.22 17.42 18.87
N LYS A 157 -12.09 16.57 19.91
CA LYS A 157 -10.93 16.54 20.80
C LYS A 157 -9.64 16.34 20.01
N TYR A 158 -9.57 15.27 19.21
CA TYR A 158 -8.35 14.92 18.47
C TYR A 158 -8.07 15.87 17.30
N TRP A 159 -9.12 16.46 16.73
CA TRP A 159 -8.91 17.56 15.76
C TRP A 159 -8.22 18.74 16.39
N ARG A 160 -8.66 19.18 17.57
CA ARG A 160 -8.02 20.30 18.30
C ARG A 160 -6.55 20.01 18.61
N ASP A 161 -6.24 18.79 19.03
CA ASP A 161 -4.86 18.37 19.31
C ASP A 161 -3.99 18.42 18.05
N VAL A 162 -4.47 17.86 16.93
CA VAL A 162 -3.78 17.91 15.63
C VAL A 162 -3.58 19.37 15.19
N TYR A 163 -4.63 20.18 15.26
CA TYR A 163 -4.59 21.59 14.85
C TYR A 163 -3.57 22.38 15.66
N LYS A 164 -3.53 22.18 17.00
CA LYS A 164 -2.57 22.81 17.90
C LYS A 164 -1.13 22.47 17.51
N VAL A 165 -0.81 21.21 17.29
CA VAL A 165 0.53 20.74 16.90
C VAL A 165 0.96 21.31 15.55
N LEU A 166 0.05 21.32 14.55
CA LEU A 166 0.37 21.83 13.21
C LEU A 166 0.53 23.34 13.12
N ASN A 167 -0.03 24.09 14.06
CA ASN A 167 0.07 25.54 14.11
C ASN A 167 1.10 26.05 15.12
N ASP A 168 1.79 25.17 15.85
CA ASP A 168 2.86 25.55 16.75
C ASP A 168 4.13 25.88 15.95
N ARG A 169 4.44 27.19 15.87
CA ARG A 169 5.59 27.70 15.12
C ARG A 169 6.94 27.44 15.78
N PHE A 170 6.95 27.04 17.05
CA PHE A 170 8.16 26.76 17.81
C PHE A 170 8.59 25.30 17.74
N MET A 171 7.70 24.41 17.34
CA MET A 171 8.02 22.98 17.21
C MET A 171 8.95 22.70 16.01
N LYS A 172 10.00 21.94 16.26
CA LYS A 172 10.86 21.40 15.19
C LYS A 172 10.14 20.27 14.43
N PRO A 173 10.45 20.02 13.14
CA PRO A 173 9.81 18.98 12.34
C PRO A 173 9.72 17.60 12.99
N ASN A 174 10.79 17.16 13.66
CA ASN A 174 10.82 15.88 14.36
C ASN A 174 9.90 15.85 15.58
N GLN A 175 9.73 17.00 16.28
CA GLN A 175 8.80 17.13 17.40
C GLN A 175 7.36 17.07 16.89
N VAL A 176 7.03 17.79 15.82
CA VAL A 176 5.70 17.71 15.19
C VAL A 176 5.38 16.27 14.79
N LYS A 177 6.31 15.55 14.14
CA LYS A 177 6.14 14.15 13.78
C LYS A 177 5.88 13.26 15.01
N ALA A 178 6.63 13.46 16.08
CA ALA A 178 6.48 12.67 17.31
C ALA A 178 5.14 12.93 17.99
N GLU A 179 4.73 14.21 18.10
CA GLU A 179 3.45 14.56 18.73
C GLU A 179 2.24 14.08 17.90
N LEU A 180 2.27 14.21 16.57
CA LEU A 180 1.22 13.64 15.72
C LEU A 180 1.16 12.12 15.85
N GLY A 181 2.31 11.45 15.99
CA GLY A 181 2.37 10.01 16.27
C GLY A 181 1.71 9.63 17.61
N LYS A 182 1.98 10.42 18.67
CA LYS A 182 1.32 10.23 19.98
C LYS A 182 -0.19 10.46 19.90
N ILE A 183 -0.63 11.50 19.21
CA ILE A 183 -2.06 11.77 18.99
C ILE A 183 -2.72 10.59 18.28
N ALA A 184 -2.12 10.05 17.23
CA ALA A 184 -2.64 8.88 16.51
C ALA A 184 -2.73 7.64 17.42
N THR A 185 -1.69 7.36 18.22
CA THR A 185 -1.69 6.25 19.19
C THR A 185 -2.75 6.43 20.27
N ASN A 186 -2.91 7.65 20.80
CA ASN A 186 -3.92 7.94 21.82
C ASN A 186 -5.33 7.81 21.27
N LEU A 187 -5.58 8.28 20.04
CA LEU A 187 -6.85 8.11 19.34
C LEU A 187 -7.20 6.62 19.17
N GLU A 188 -6.24 5.84 18.68
CA GLU A 188 -6.43 4.39 18.51
C GLU A 188 -6.69 3.71 19.85
N THR A 189 -5.95 4.06 20.88
CA THR A 189 -6.14 3.54 22.24
C THR A 189 -7.53 3.92 22.78
N GLU A 190 -7.94 5.16 22.65
CA GLU A 190 -9.24 5.62 23.13
C GLU A 190 -10.41 4.93 22.42
N LEU A 191 -10.29 4.64 21.14
CA LEU A 191 -11.35 4.00 20.34
C LEU A 191 -11.36 2.47 20.42
N LEU A 192 -10.18 1.84 20.49
CA LEU A 192 -10.05 0.38 20.35
C LEU A 192 -9.70 -0.35 21.64
N HIS A 193 -9.06 0.28 22.63
CA HIS A 193 -8.70 -0.41 23.88
C HIS A 193 -9.85 -0.34 24.89
N LYS A 194 -10.89 -1.12 24.62
CA LYS A 194 -12.15 -1.14 25.40
C LYS A 194 -12.31 -2.39 26.26
N LEU A 195 -11.39 -3.36 26.17
CA LEU A 195 -11.47 -4.57 26.95
C LEU A 195 -11.02 -4.32 28.39
N ASN A 196 -11.92 -4.57 29.33
CA ASN A 196 -11.60 -4.52 30.76
C ASN A 196 -11.19 -5.92 31.22
N LEU A 197 -9.89 -6.20 31.07
CA LEU A 197 -9.29 -7.49 31.43
C LEU A 197 -8.78 -7.42 32.87
N LEU A 198 -9.31 -8.27 33.75
CA LEU A 198 -8.86 -8.40 35.13
C LEU A 198 -8.33 -9.81 35.38
N ASP A 199 -7.22 -9.92 36.13
CA ASP A 199 -6.74 -11.21 36.64
C ASP A 199 -7.60 -11.70 37.83
N GLY A 200 -7.35 -12.90 38.31
CA GLY A 200 -8.07 -13.46 39.45
C GLY A 200 -7.92 -12.66 40.76
N GLN A 201 -7.10 -11.62 40.78
CA GLN A 201 -6.90 -10.70 41.90
C GLN A 201 -7.47 -9.30 41.62
N GLY A 202 -8.24 -9.15 40.56
CA GLY A 202 -8.86 -7.87 40.15
C GLY A 202 -7.84 -6.86 39.56
N ARG A 203 -6.61 -7.30 39.20
CA ARG A 203 -5.60 -6.44 38.60
C ARG A 203 -5.68 -6.55 37.08
N GLY A 204 -5.69 -5.43 36.38
CA GLY A 204 -5.70 -5.37 34.93
C GLY A 204 -4.41 -4.83 34.33
N PRO A 205 -4.14 -5.10 33.04
CA PRO A 205 -3.07 -4.45 32.31
C PRO A 205 -3.33 -2.94 32.24
N LYS A 206 -2.25 -2.16 32.08
CA LYS A 206 -2.40 -0.72 31.82
C LYS A 206 -3.23 -0.50 30.57
N GLY A 207 -4.14 0.50 30.57
CA GLY A 207 -5.11 0.74 29.51
C GLY A 207 -4.54 0.96 28.10
N ASN A 208 -3.25 1.33 27.99
CA ASN A 208 -2.55 1.44 26.70
C ASN A 208 -1.93 0.11 26.23
N ASN A 209 -2.11 -1.00 26.94
CA ASN A 209 -1.62 -2.31 26.55
C ASN A 209 -2.45 -2.86 25.39
N ALA A 210 -1.76 -3.32 24.33
CA ALA A 210 -2.39 -3.90 23.14
C ALA A 210 -3.35 -5.08 23.43
N VAL A 211 -3.18 -5.77 24.57
CA VAL A 211 -4.11 -6.84 25.00
C VAL A 211 -5.52 -6.32 25.30
N CYS A 212 -5.67 -5.02 25.59
CA CYS A 212 -6.98 -4.38 25.81
C CYS A 212 -7.68 -4.01 24.51
N SER A 213 -7.05 -4.20 23.37
CA SER A 213 -7.63 -3.84 22.06
C SER A 213 -8.68 -4.83 21.61
N VAL A 214 -9.86 -4.33 21.24
CA VAL A 214 -10.95 -5.11 20.65
C VAL A 214 -10.59 -5.72 19.29
N MET A 215 -9.56 -5.20 18.62
CA MET A 215 -9.04 -5.80 17.38
C MET A 215 -8.45 -7.20 17.58
N ARG A 216 -8.30 -7.68 18.81
CA ARG A 216 -7.96 -9.09 19.09
C ARG A 216 -9.08 -10.04 18.67
N GLY A 217 -10.34 -9.60 18.80
CA GLY A 217 -11.49 -10.38 18.38
C GLY A 217 -11.65 -10.51 16.87
N ILE A 218 -10.75 -9.86 16.07
CA ILE A 218 -10.75 -9.92 14.61
C ILE A 218 -9.42 -10.51 14.16
N SER A 219 -9.47 -11.71 13.58
CA SER A 219 -8.28 -12.40 13.06
C SER A 219 -8.41 -12.64 11.57
N CYS A 220 -7.35 -12.35 10.82
CA CYS A 220 -7.29 -12.54 9.39
C CYS A 220 -6.04 -13.34 9.04
N SER A 221 -6.19 -14.43 8.29
CA SER A 221 -5.06 -15.16 7.75
C SER A 221 -4.43 -14.43 6.58
N ASP A 222 -3.24 -14.86 6.16
CA ASP A 222 -2.72 -14.49 4.86
C ASP A 222 -3.69 -14.95 3.76
N ALA A 223 -3.81 -14.15 2.70
CA ALA A 223 -4.66 -14.49 1.57
C ALA A 223 -3.82 -15.12 0.46
N ILE A 224 -4.21 -16.31 0.06
CA ILE A 224 -3.52 -17.17 -0.92
C ILE A 224 -4.35 -17.24 -2.19
N ALA A 225 -3.70 -17.22 -3.34
CA ALA A 225 -4.35 -17.46 -4.61
C ALA A 225 -4.54 -18.96 -4.86
N VAL A 226 -5.66 -19.33 -5.49
CA VAL A 226 -5.93 -20.73 -5.89
C VAL A 226 -5.38 -21.03 -7.28
N ALA A 227 -5.21 -19.99 -8.10
CA ALA A 227 -4.65 -20.09 -9.45
C ALA A 227 -3.33 -19.32 -9.56
N ASP A 228 -2.62 -19.54 -10.66
CA ASP A 228 -1.39 -18.81 -10.97
C ASP A 228 -1.63 -17.30 -11.01
N VAL A 229 -0.85 -16.57 -10.24
CA VAL A 229 -0.96 -15.11 -10.13
C VAL A 229 -0.22 -14.45 -11.30
N THR A 230 -0.94 -13.66 -12.06
CA THR A 230 -0.34 -12.86 -13.12
C THR A 230 0.23 -11.55 -12.59
N THR A 231 1.43 -11.22 -13.00
CA THR A 231 2.11 -9.99 -12.59
C THR A 231 2.66 -9.19 -13.77
N ALA A 232 2.94 -7.92 -13.54
CA ALA A 232 3.72 -7.08 -14.43
C ALA A 232 4.54 -6.06 -13.63
N VAL A 233 5.66 -5.63 -14.18
CA VAL A 233 6.39 -4.47 -13.69
C VAL A 233 5.78 -3.22 -14.31
N LEU A 234 5.18 -2.39 -13.46
CA LEU A 234 4.46 -1.19 -13.86
C LEU A 234 5.18 0.08 -13.39
N GLN A 235 5.09 1.12 -14.21
CA GLN A 235 5.65 2.43 -13.91
C GLN A 235 4.64 3.28 -13.13
N LYS A 236 5.11 3.95 -12.09
CA LYS A 236 4.32 4.94 -11.36
C LYS A 236 4.06 6.18 -12.20
N VAL A 237 2.81 6.61 -12.25
CA VAL A 237 2.37 7.86 -12.85
C VAL A 237 1.71 8.73 -11.80
N ASP A 238 2.12 9.99 -11.73
CA ASP A 238 1.49 11.01 -10.88
C ASP A 238 0.62 11.92 -11.76
N CYS A 239 -0.70 11.87 -11.58
CA CYS A 239 -1.64 12.82 -12.15
C CYS A 239 -1.72 14.05 -11.26
N THR A 240 -1.52 15.23 -11.84
CA THR A 240 -1.44 16.50 -11.13
C THR A 240 -1.81 17.65 -12.07
N TYR A 241 -1.62 18.87 -11.62
CA TYR A 241 -1.87 20.06 -12.42
C TYR A 241 -0.57 20.80 -12.71
N ASP A 242 -0.43 21.32 -13.91
CA ASP A 242 0.70 22.17 -14.28
C ASP A 242 0.73 23.44 -13.44
N LYS A 243 1.90 23.81 -12.96
CA LYS A 243 2.07 24.93 -12.02
C LYS A 243 1.71 26.29 -12.60
N LYS A 244 1.97 26.49 -13.91
CA LYS A 244 1.79 27.77 -14.60
C LYS A 244 0.39 27.89 -15.20
N THR A 245 -0.06 26.84 -15.86
CA THR A 245 -1.31 26.86 -16.64
C THR A 245 -2.51 26.33 -15.87
N GLY A 246 -2.31 25.59 -14.77
CA GLY A 246 -3.38 24.90 -14.04
C GLY A 246 -4.01 23.73 -14.80
N LYS A 247 -3.50 23.38 -15.98
CA LYS A 247 -4.04 22.28 -16.80
C LYS A 247 -3.66 20.91 -16.22
N PRO A 248 -4.50 19.88 -16.42
CA PRO A 248 -4.18 18.50 -16.06
C PRO A 248 -2.86 18.05 -16.68
N LYS A 249 -2.04 17.36 -15.89
CA LYS A 249 -0.72 16.89 -16.32
C LYS A 249 -0.38 15.56 -15.69
N GLU A 250 0.08 14.62 -16.50
CA GLU A 250 0.67 13.38 -16.05
C GLU A 250 2.19 13.48 -15.97
N ARG A 251 2.74 12.91 -14.93
CA ARG A 251 4.19 12.80 -14.75
C ARG A 251 4.56 11.34 -14.52
N ARG A 252 5.19 10.73 -15.48
CA ARG A 252 5.76 9.38 -15.38
C ARG A 252 7.04 9.46 -14.55
N LEU A 253 7.08 8.70 -13.46
CA LEU A 253 8.23 8.66 -12.57
C LEU A 253 9.07 7.41 -12.86
N PRO A 254 10.40 7.48 -12.72
CA PRO A 254 11.27 6.32 -12.89
C PRO A 254 11.22 5.40 -11.66
N ILE A 255 10.02 5.06 -11.22
CA ILE A 255 9.72 4.22 -10.06
C ILE A 255 8.88 3.06 -10.57
N PHE A 256 9.40 1.85 -10.41
CA PHE A 256 8.80 0.63 -10.91
C PHE A 256 8.39 -0.29 -9.76
N ARG A 257 7.31 -1.04 -9.98
CA ARG A 257 6.80 -2.03 -9.04
C ARG A 257 6.38 -3.29 -9.78
N GLU A 258 6.73 -4.43 -9.22
CA GLU A 258 6.06 -5.67 -9.57
C GLU A 258 4.67 -5.63 -8.97
N CYS A 259 3.65 -5.66 -9.80
CA CYS A 259 2.25 -5.58 -9.38
C CYS A 259 1.51 -6.85 -9.76
N VAL A 260 0.65 -7.32 -8.88
CA VAL A 260 -0.41 -8.28 -9.23
C VAL A 260 -1.41 -7.55 -10.11
N LEU A 261 -1.82 -8.18 -11.20
CA LEU A 261 -2.71 -7.61 -12.20
C LEU A 261 -4.19 -7.73 -11.81
N PRO A 262 -5.10 -6.97 -12.45
CA PRO A 262 -6.53 -7.11 -12.25
C PRO A 262 -7.03 -8.53 -12.48
N SER A 263 -8.20 -8.88 -11.92
CA SER A 263 -8.87 -10.18 -11.99
C SER A 263 -8.21 -11.34 -11.24
N ASN A 264 -7.04 -11.13 -10.62
CA ASN A 264 -6.49 -12.13 -9.71
C ASN A 264 -7.29 -12.15 -8.40
N LYS A 265 -7.52 -13.36 -7.87
CA LYS A 265 -8.30 -13.59 -6.65
C LYS A 265 -7.45 -14.27 -5.58
N PHE A 266 -7.57 -13.76 -4.35
CA PHE A 266 -6.92 -14.30 -3.17
C PHE A 266 -7.97 -14.62 -2.12
N TYR A 267 -7.75 -15.68 -1.36
CA TYR A 267 -8.69 -16.18 -0.36
C TYR A 267 -8.03 -16.20 1.00
N CYS A 268 -8.70 -15.63 2.00
CA CYS A 268 -8.27 -15.66 3.39
C CYS A 268 -9.42 -16.06 4.32
N SER A 269 -9.07 -16.61 5.48
CA SER A 269 -10.01 -16.81 6.56
C SER A 269 -10.11 -15.55 7.41
N LEU A 270 -11.32 -15.03 7.58
CA LEU A 270 -11.61 -13.97 8.54
C LEU A 270 -12.43 -14.56 9.69
N LYS A 271 -11.96 -14.36 10.92
CA LYS A 271 -12.61 -14.80 12.15
C LYS A 271 -13.00 -13.59 12.99
N ILE A 272 -14.24 -13.60 13.50
CA ILE A 272 -14.73 -12.65 14.50
C ILE A 272 -15.09 -13.40 15.78
N GLU A 273 -14.60 -12.92 16.90
CA GLU A 273 -15.02 -13.30 18.24
C GLU A 273 -16.04 -12.27 18.73
N GLU A 274 -17.34 -12.58 18.63
CA GLU A 274 -18.45 -11.66 18.92
C GLU A 274 -18.33 -11.07 20.33
N ALA A 275 -18.00 -11.88 21.32
CA ALA A 275 -17.85 -11.42 22.71
C ALA A 275 -16.83 -10.29 22.88
N ILE A 276 -15.87 -10.18 21.97
CA ILE A 276 -14.83 -9.14 21.98
C ILE A 276 -15.21 -8.00 21.04
N ALA A 277 -15.62 -8.31 19.81
CA ALA A 277 -15.83 -7.32 18.76
C ALA A 277 -17.12 -6.50 18.94
N SER A 278 -18.16 -7.09 19.57
CA SER A 278 -19.42 -6.41 19.86
C SER A 278 -19.28 -5.21 20.79
N VAL A 279 -18.21 -5.13 21.58
CA VAL A 279 -17.90 -3.96 22.44
C VAL A 279 -17.81 -2.66 21.64
N ILE A 280 -17.49 -2.75 20.36
CA ILE A 280 -17.43 -1.60 19.42
C ILE A 280 -18.51 -1.68 18.32
N GLY A 281 -19.52 -2.55 18.51
CA GLY A 281 -20.65 -2.70 17.60
C GLY A 281 -20.34 -3.49 16.34
N ILE A 282 -19.42 -4.48 16.41
CA ILE A 282 -19.13 -5.45 15.36
C ILE A 282 -19.63 -6.81 15.85
N ASN A 283 -20.73 -7.29 15.28
CA ASN A 283 -21.34 -8.55 15.70
C ASN A 283 -21.04 -9.69 14.71
N ASN A 284 -20.77 -9.36 13.46
CA ASN A 284 -20.57 -10.32 12.38
C ASN A 284 -19.64 -9.74 11.29
N ILE A 285 -19.32 -10.57 10.29
CA ILE A 285 -18.42 -10.18 9.18
C ILE A 285 -19.08 -9.14 8.27
N ASP A 286 -20.41 -9.13 8.13
CA ASP A 286 -21.11 -8.13 7.31
C ASP A 286 -20.95 -6.73 7.90
N ASP A 287 -20.94 -6.57 9.22
CA ASP A 287 -20.64 -5.29 9.86
C ASP A 287 -19.27 -4.76 9.44
N LEU A 288 -18.25 -5.63 9.36
CA LEU A 288 -16.90 -5.24 8.89
C LEU A 288 -16.88 -4.87 7.40
N LEU A 289 -17.59 -5.62 6.57
CA LEU A 289 -17.69 -5.31 5.14
C LEU A 289 -18.39 -3.98 4.91
N HIS A 290 -19.47 -3.69 5.64
CA HIS A 290 -20.13 -2.38 5.61
C HIS A 290 -19.21 -1.24 6.07
N MET A 291 -18.35 -1.48 7.07
CA MET A 291 -17.37 -0.47 7.48
C MET A 291 -16.33 -0.20 6.40
N LEU A 292 -15.88 -1.24 5.66
CA LEU A 292 -15.00 -1.10 4.51
C LEU A 292 -15.67 -0.29 3.40
N ASP A 293 -16.90 -0.64 3.03
CA ASP A 293 -17.69 0.07 2.01
C ASP A 293 -17.84 1.56 2.35
N ASN A 294 -18.17 1.88 3.61
CA ASN A 294 -18.35 3.26 4.07
C ASN A 294 -17.05 4.07 4.00
N PHE A 295 -15.94 3.48 4.43
CA PHE A 295 -14.64 4.17 4.35
C PHE A 295 -14.17 4.33 2.89
N PHE A 296 -14.40 3.31 2.07
CA PHE A 296 -14.11 3.38 0.64
C PHE A 296 -14.94 4.45 -0.05
N ALA A 297 -16.26 4.49 0.16
CA ALA A 297 -17.14 5.50 -0.39
C ALA A 297 -16.73 6.92 0.00
N PHE A 298 -16.34 7.11 1.27
CA PHE A 298 -15.82 8.39 1.76
C PHE A 298 -14.55 8.82 1.01
N THR A 299 -13.56 7.95 0.88
CA THR A 299 -12.30 8.26 0.20
C THR A 299 -12.47 8.41 -1.31
N LYS A 300 -13.34 7.59 -1.93
CA LYS A 300 -13.72 7.69 -3.34
C LYS A 300 -14.32 9.06 -3.66
N ASN A 301 -15.24 9.56 -2.83
CA ASN A 301 -15.82 10.88 -3.02
C ASN A 301 -14.78 12.00 -2.96
N ILE A 302 -13.79 11.90 -2.06
CA ILE A 302 -12.71 12.90 -1.98
C ILE A 302 -11.87 12.89 -3.27
N PHE A 303 -11.47 11.72 -3.76
CA PHE A 303 -10.69 11.60 -4.99
C PHE A 303 -11.52 11.99 -6.23
N GLY A 304 -12.78 11.54 -6.32
CA GLY A 304 -13.68 11.87 -7.41
C GLY A 304 -13.87 13.38 -7.54
N ASN A 305 -14.24 14.06 -6.46
CA ASN A 305 -14.41 15.51 -6.46
C ASN A 305 -13.15 16.29 -6.88
N ALA A 306 -11.97 15.73 -6.58
CA ALA A 306 -10.72 16.42 -6.86
C ALA A 306 -10.12 16.12 -8.25
N PHE A 307 -10.36 14.93 -8.82
CA PHE A 307 -9.58 14.46 -9.96
C PHE A 307 -10.40 13.83 -11.09
N GLU A 308 -11.60 13.28 -10.83
CA GLU A 308 -12.33 12.45 -11.81
C GLU A 308 -12.67 13.20 -13.08
N ARG A 309 -13.09 14.48 -12.98
CA ARG A 309 -13.39 15.32 -14.14
C ARG A 309 -12.19 15.47 -15.08
N ASP A 310 -10.97 15.61 -14.51
CA ASP A 310 -9.76 15.94 -15.26
C ASP A 310 -8.92 14.70 -15.62
N PHE A 311 -9.17 13.56 -14.94
CA PHE A 311 -8.52 12.26 -15.18
C PHE A 311 -9.52 11.11 -15.17
N PRO A 312 -10.60 11.15 -15.99
CA PRO A 312 -11.69 10.18 -15.92
C PRO A 312 -11.23 8.74 -16.15
N ASN A 313 -10.24 8.53 -17.01
CA ASN A 313 -9.72 7.19 -17.32
C ASN A 313 -9.15 6.47 -16.10
N ALA A 314 -8.64 7.21 -15.09
CA ALA A 314 -8.12 6.59 -13.87
C ALA A 314 -9.23 6.03 -12.96
N PHE A 315 -10.48 6.42 -13.18
CA PHE A 315 -11.63 6.07 -12.34
C PHE A 315 -12.56 5.03 -12.96
N HIS A 316 -12.24 4.52 -14.16
CA HIS A 316 -13.15 3.69 -14.96
C HIS A 316 -13.69 2.46 -14.19
N ASN A 317 -12.91 1.85 -13.32
CA ASN A 317 -13.27 0.64 -12.57
C ASN A 317 -13.46 0.86 -11.06
N ILE A 318 -13.46 2.12 -10.59
CA ILE A 318 -13.54 2.41 -9.15
C ILE A 318 -14.84 1.91 -8.50
N ASN A 319 -15.92 1.80 -9.28
CA ASN A 319 -17.23 1.33 -8.80
C ASN A 319 -17.26 -0.18 -8.51
N GLU A 320 -16.31 -0.94 -9.01
CA GLU A 320 -16.20 -2.38 -8.81
C GLU A 320 -15.50 -2.72 -7.49
N ALA A 321 -14.81 -1.74 -6.88
CA ALA A 321 -14.03 -1.91 -5.67
C ALA A 321 -14.77 -1.45 -4.41
N ASN A 322 -14.35 -1.95 -3.26
CA ASN A 322 -14.80 -1.51 -1.94
C ASN A 322 -13.66 -1.33 -0.92
N ALA A 323 -12.40 -1.49 -1.35
CA ALA A 323 -11.25 -1.22 -0.49
C ALA A 323 -10.01 -0.84 -1.29
N TYR A 324 -9.03 -0.24 -0.58
CA TYR A 324 -7.68 0.01 -1.09
C TYR A 324 -6.68 -0.83 -0.31
N ILE A 325 -5.78 -1.54 -1.01
CA ILE A 325 -4.72 -2.32 -0.38
C ILE A 325 -3.36 -2.06 -1.04
N GLY A 326 -2.29 -2.16 -0.27
CA GLY A 326 -0.92 -2.12 -0.78
C GLY A 326 -0.34 -0.72 -0.93
N SER A 327 0.73 -0.64 -1.71
CA SER A 327 1.50 0.59 -1.91
C SER A 327 0.90 1.45 -3.03
N ASN A 328 1.27 2.72 -3.05
CA ASN A 328 0.86 3.69 -4.08
C ASN A 328 -0.66 3.98 -4.19
N THR A 329 -1.45 3.61 -3.18
CA THR A 329 -2.89 3.92 -3.11
C THR A 329 -3.16 5.40 -2.79
N GLY A 330 -2.13 6.12 -2.35
CA GLY A 330 -2.23 7.52 -1.93
C GLY A 330 -2.26 7.69 -0.40
N PHE A 331 -2.03 8.90 0.05
CA PHE A 331 -2.01 9.25 1.48
C PHE A 331 -3.40 9.15 2.11
N LEU A 332 -4.42 9.58 1.40
CA LEU A 332 -5.79 9.72 1.92
C LEU A 332 -6.47 8.38 2.20
N THR A 333 -6.04 7.29 1.54
CA THR A 333 -6.57 5.93 1.80
C THR A 333 -6.04 5.29 3.09
N LYS A 334 -5.06 5.93 3.76
CA LYS A 334 -4.34 5.39 4.92
C LYS A 334 -4.33 6.34 6.11
N THR A 335 -5.12 7.41 6.05
CA THR A 335 -5.16 8.43 7.11
C THR A 335 -6.59 8.75 7.51
N LEU A 336 -6.76 9.12 8.77
CA LEU A 336 -8.04 9.56 9.33
C LEU A 336 -8.13 11.09 9.44
N ILE A 337 -7.11 11.84 9.02
CA ILE A 337 -7.05 13.28 9.21
C ILE A 337 -8.22 14.00 8.50
N VAL A 338 -8.66 13.49 7.35
CA VAL A 338 -9.81 14.05 6.63
C VAL A 338 -11.12 13.80 7.38
N SER A 339 -11.25 12.65 8.01
CA SER A 339 -12.45 12.34 8.82
C SER A 339 -12.46 13.06 10.17
N LEU A 340 -11.30 13.44 10.69
CA LEU A 340 -11.18 14.24 11.91
C LEU A 340 -11.56 15.70 11.68
N ALA A 341 -11.21 16.28 10.53
CA ALA A 341 -11.41 17.68 10.24
C ALA A 341 -12.89 18.08 10.23
N PRO A 342 -13.24 19.29 10.69
CA PRO A 342 -14.60 19.81 10.65
C PRO A 342 -15.12 20.00 9.22
N SER A 343 -14.24 20.37 8.29
CA SER A 343 -14.55 20.54 6.87
C SER A 343 -13.44 20.01 5.98
N GLY A 344 -13.75 19.77 4.70
CA GLY A 344 -12.74 19.41 3.69
C GLY A 344 -11.66 20.48 3.54
N ARG A 345 -12.00 21.78 3.71
CA ARG A 345 -11.04 22.87 3.66
C ARG A 345 -10.04 22.80 4.83
N ASP A 346 -10.53 22.53 6.03
CA ASP A 346 -9.66 22.37 7.21
C ASP A 346 -8.74 21.15 7.07
N ALA A 347 -9.26 20.06 6.52
CA ALA A 347 -8.46 18.87 6.20
C ALA A 347 -7.30 19.21 5.23
N VAL A 348 -7.58 19.93 4.15
CA VAL A 348 -6.57 20.36 3.18
C VAL A 348 -5.52 21.24 3.85
N VAL A 349 -5.93 22.19 4.70
CA VAL A 349 -4.99 23.07 5.45
C VAL A 349 -4.09 22.24 6.36
N ALA A 350 -4.64 21.32 7.12
CA ALA A 350 -3.86 20.46 8.02
C ALA A 350 -2.89 19.55 7.27
N ILE A 351 -3.38 18.87 6.22
CA ILE A 351 -2.54 17.94 5.45
C ILE A 351 -1.41 18.68 4.73
N LYS A 352 -1.67 19.81 4.08
CA LYS A 352 -0.60 20.58 3.41
C LYS A 352 0.43 21.12 4.40
N SER A 353 0.01 21.52 5.60
CA SER A 353 0.92 21.95 6.67
C SER A 353 1.82 20.80 7.11
N TRP A 354 1.25 19.62 7.38
CA TRP A 354 2.00 18.42 7.72
C TRP A 354 2.97 17.99 6.60
N LEU A 355 2.49 17.92 5.36
CA LEU A 355 3.32 17.51 4.22
C LEU A 355 4.44 18.50 3.92
N ASN A 356 4.21 19.79 4.14
CA ASN A 356 5.26 20.80 3.99
C ASN A 356 6.35 20.68 5.06
N ILE A 357 6.00 20.23 6.28
CA ILE A 357 6.97 19.91 7.33
C ILE A 357 7.75 18.65 6.97
N ALA A 358 7.06 17.60 6.49
CA ALA A 358 7.65 16.32 6.16
C ALA A 358 8.48 16.33 4.86
N PHE A 359 8.09 17.13 3.87
CA PHE A 359 8.65 17.18 2.51
C PHE A 359 8.83 18.63 2.04
N ARG A 360 9.79 19.33 2.61
CA ARG A 360 10.02 20.79 2.41
C ARG A 360 10.16 21.20 0.94
N ASP A 361 10.85 20.37 0.14
CA ASP A 361 11.13 20.68 -1.26
C ASP A 361 9.89 20.60 -2.17
N HIS A 362 8.79 20.03 -1.67
CA HIS A 362 7.56 19.85 -2.45
C HIS A 362 6.63 21.08 -2.41
N ASN A 363 6.89 22.06 -1.53
CA ASN A 363 6.13 23.32 -1.45
C ASN A 363 4.61 23.12 -1.31
N HIS A 364 4.18 22.17 -0.47
CA HIS A 364 2.76 21.82 -0.31
C HIS A 364 1.88 23.00 0.09
N LEU A 365 2.37 23.91 0.95
CA LEU A 365 1.61 25.09 1.41
C LEU A 365 1.13 25.97 0.25
N ILE A 366 1.97 26.14 -0.79
CA ILE A 366 1.70 27.00 -1.93
C ILE A 366 0.97 26.23 -3.04
N MET A 367 1.37 24.99 -3.26
CA MET A 367 1.00 24.23 -4.43
C MET A 367 -0.29 23.42 -4.28
N ASP A 368 -0.66 23.01 -3.05
CA ASP A 368 -1.87 22.24 -2.80
C ASP A 368 -3.04 23.20 -2.58
N LYS A 369 -4.01 23.24 -3.51
CA LYS A 369 -5.12 24.20 -3.49
C LYS A 369 -6.43 23.57 -2.99
N HIS A 370 -6.98 22.64 -3.76
CA HIS A 370 -8.30 22.03 -3.52
C HIS A 370 -8.21 20.69 -2.80
N ILE A 371 -7.07 20.00 -2.92
CA ILE A 371 -6.77 18.74 -2.25
C ILE A 371 -5.30 18.72 -1.85
N SER A 372 -5.00 18.01 -0.77
CA SER A 372 -3.63 17.70 -0.35
C SER A 372 -3.52 16.23 0.07
N PRO A 373 -2.54 15.49 -0.45
CA PRO A 373 -1.59 15.84 -1.53
C PRO A 373 -2.27 16.10 -2.89
N ARG A 374 -1.71 17.03 -3.68
CA ARG A 374 -2.23 17.41 -5.02
C ARG A 374 -2.03 16.40 -6.13
N THR A 375 -1.52 15.21 -5.82
CA THR A 375 -1.18 14.19 -6.82
C THR A 375 -2.02 12.94 -6.63
N LEU A 376 -2.69 12.52 -7.69
CA LEU A 376 -3.34 11.23 -7.79
C LEU A 376 -2.32 10.20 -8.27
N LYS A 377 -2.28 9.03 -7.64
CA LYS A 377 -1.33 7.95 -7.95
C LYS A 377 -1.98 6.96 -8.90
N THR A 378 -1.38 6.82 -10.09
CA THR A 378 -1.88 5.94 -11.13
C THR A 378 -0.77 5.10 -11.74
N THR A 379 -1.16 4.17 -12.60
CA THR A 379 -0.30 3.40 -13.49
C THR A 379 -1.03 3.07 -14.77
N TYR A 380 -0.32 2.57 -15.77
CA TYR A 380 -0.89 2.07 -17.01
C TYR A 380 -0.67 0.56 -17.15
N TYR A 381 -1.72 -0.15 -17.56
CA TYR A 381 -1.68 -1.55 -17.91
C TYR A 381 -2.66 -1.82 -19.07
N ALA A 382 -2.25 -2.61 -20.08
CA ALA A 382 -3.06 -2.98 -21.24
C ALA A 382 -3.73 -1.80 -21.98
N GLY A 383 -3.09 -0.63 -21.99
CA GLY A 383 -3.62 0.58 -22.62
C GLY A 383 -4.50 1.43 -21.70
N GLU A 384 -4.97 0.89 -20.58
CA GLU A 384 -5.84 1.56 -19.63
C GLU A 384 -5.06 2.20 -18.46
N GLN A 385 -5.59 3.29 -17.93
CA GLN A 385 -5.08 3.98 -16.76
C GLN A 385 -5.81 3.51 -15.50
N TYR A 386 -5.08 3.14 -14.46
CA TYR A 386 -5.64 2.62 -13.21
C TYR A 386 -5.21 3.46 -12.00
N LEU A 387 -6.15 3.70 -11.08
CA LEU A 387 -5.78 3.91 -9.67
C LEU A 387 -5.14 2.61 -9.16
N MET A 388 -4.13 2.72 -8.30
CA MET A 388 -3.50 1.53 -7.76
C MET A 388 -4.16 1.07 -6.47
N GLY A 389 -4.19 -0.26 -6.30
CA GLY A 389 -4.59 -0.88 -5.05
C GLY A 389 -6.09 -1.02 -4.83
N LEU A 390 -6.92 -0.89 -5.87
CA LEU A 390 -8.36 -1.14 -5.78
C LEU A 390 -8.61 -2.65 -5.69
N VAL A 391 -9.38 -3.06 -4.70
CA VAL A 391 -9.82 -4.44 -4.52
C VAL A 391 -11.30 -4.51 -4.16
N LYS A 392 -11.92 -5.63 -4.51
CA LYS A 392 -13.26 -6.01 -4.06
C LYS A 392 -13.11 -7.11 -3.02
N VAL A 393 -13.59 -6.86 -1.82
CA VAL A 393 -13.59 -7.81 -0.69
C VAL A 393 -15.01 -8.27 -0.44
N TYR A 394 -15.25 -9.57 -0.49
CA TYR A 394 -16.58 -10.15 -0.28
C TYR A 394 -16.46 -11.56 0.32
N LYS A 395 -17.58 -12.06 0.87
CA LYS A 395 -17.64 -13.45 1.35
C LYS A 395 -17.64 -14.40 0.17
N ASP A 396 -16.79 -15.42 0.22
CA ASP A 396 -16.81 -16.53 -0.72
C ASP A 396 -17.92 -17.49 -0.29
N GLU A 397 -18.87 -17.75 -1.19
CA GLU A 397 -20.04 -18.62 -0.96
C GLU A 397 -19.70 -20.10 -1.10
#